data_d1dd52d18b2fed793fad96ce04717ef8
#
_entry.id   d1dd52d18b2fed793fad96ce04717ef8
#
_cell.length_a   1.000
_cell.length_b   1.000
_cell.length_c   1.000
_cell.angle_alpha   90.00
_cell.angle_beta   90.00
_cell.angle_gamma   90.00
#
_symmetry.space_group_name_H-M   'P 1'
#
loop_
_entity.id
_entity.type
_entity.pdbx_description
1 polymer ?
#
loop_
_entity_poly.entity_id
_entity_poly.type
_entity_poly.pdbx_seq_one_letter_code
_entity_poly.pdbx_strand_id
1 'polypeptide(L)'
;MSAFENARKFFDACESPAGWEGCKEYVVDGAPFTAQSEPLVDVTTVQAYCDWMAGFGTVTAPGATYDLHTSGYDENTKTAMFFATYHATHTGEGGPVPPTGKETHSHYVYFLTMNDDDKVEKMVKVWNAPWAMKELGWM
;
A
#
# COMPACT_ATOMS: atom_id res chain seq x y z
N MET A 1 4.59 19.59 -12.27
CA MET A 1 4.20 18.78 -11.12
C MET A 1 5.45 18.22 -10.49
N SER A 2 5.57 18.30 -9.17
CA SER A 2 6.76 17.83 -8.47
C SER A 2 6.75 16.32 -8.27
N ALA A 3 7.92 15.76 -7.98
CA ALA A 3 8.05 14.34 -7.64
C ALA A 3 7.20 13.99 -6.42
N PHE A 4 7.24 14.85 -5.39
CA PHE A 4 6.46 14.61 -4.18
C PHE A 4 4.95 14.62 -4.44
N GLU A 5 4.47 15.55 -5.27
CA GLU A 5 3.04 15.60 -5.63
C GLU A 5 2.61 14.34 -6.36
N ASN A 6 3.43 13.85 -7.29
CA ASN A 6 3.16 12.60 -8.00
C ASN A 6 3.17 11.40 -7.06
N ALA A 7 4.13 11.35 -6.13
CA ALA A 7 4.19 10.30 -5.12
C ALA A 7 2.93 10.31 -4.26
N ARG A 8 2.43 11.48 -3.87
CA ARG A 8 1.21 11.61 -3.08
C ARG A 8 -0.01 11.12 -3.87
N LYS A 9 -0.08 11.44 -5.14
CA LYS A 9 -1.16 10.95 -6.00
C LYS A 9 -1.14 9.43 -6.13
N PHE A 10 0.05 8.86 -6.28
CA PHE A 10 0.19 7.40 -6.29
C PHE A 10 -0.30 6.80 -4.97
N PHE A 11 0.17 7.36 -3.84
CA PHE A 11 -0.23 6.87 -2.51
C PHE A 11 -1.75 6.85 -2.37
N ASP A 12 -2.40 7.98 -2.67
CA ASP A 12 -3.85 8.08 -2.54
C ASP A 12 -4.60 7.13 -3.49
N ALA A 13 -4.13 6.98 -4.73
CA ALA A 13 -4.76 6.07 -5.69
C ALA A 13 -4.63 4.61 -5.23
N CYS A 14 -3.45 4.23 -4.76
CA CYS A 14 -3.20 2.86 -4.31
C CYS A 14 -4.04 2.53 -3.07
N GLU A 15 -4.13 3.45 -2.12
CA GLU A 15 -4.88 3.26 -0.88
C GLU A 15 -6.40 3.38 -1.09
N SER A 16 -6.84 4.08 -2.12
CA SER A 16 -8.26 4.17 -2.51
C SER A 16 -8.68 2.99 -3.40
N PRO A 17 -8.15 1.83 -3.22
CA PRO A 17 -7.95 0.61 -3.99
C PRO A 17 -8.28 0.73 -5.48
N ALA A 18 -7.63 1.69 -6.15
CA ALA A 18 -7.83 1.90 -7.59
C ALA A 18 -7.19 0.81 -8.45
N GLY A 19 -6.31 -0.01 -7.89
CA GLY A 19 -5.60 -1.05 -8.61
C GLY A 19 -4.56 -0.49 -9.58
N TRP A 20 -3.93 -1.37 -10.35
CA TRP A 20 -2.88 -0.93 -11.28
C TRP A 20 -3.41 0.07 -12.32
N GLU A 21 -4.61 -0.13 -12.81
CA GLU A 21 -5.18 0.77 -13.81
C GLU A 21 -5.29 2.21 -13.33
N GLY A 22 -5.58 2.41 -12.04
CA GLY A 22 -5.67 3.74 -11.45
C GLY A 22 -4.34 4.30 -10.97
N CYS A 23 -3.28 3.47 -10.92
CA CYS A 23 -1.97 3.86 -10.38
C CYS A 23 -0.89 3.99 -11.46
N LYS A 24 -1.04 3.29 -12.58
CA LYS A 24 0.05 3.09 -13.55
C LYS A 24 0.64 4.37 -14.14
N GLU A 25 -0.15 5.42 -14.23
CA GLU A 25 0.35 6.69 -14.78
C GLU A 25 1.44 7.34 -13.91
N TYR A 26 1.53 6.94 -12.63
CA TYR A 26 2.51 7.50 -11.68
C TYR A 26 3.75 6.63 -11.53
N VAL A 27 3.82 5.48 -12.21
CA VAL A 27 4.83 4.44 -11.95
C VAL A 27 5.51 4.01 -13.25
N VAL A 28 6.82 3.73 -13.19
CA VAL A 28 7.51 3.17 -14.35
C VAL A 28 7.14 1.68 -14.51
N ASP A 29 7.19 1.19 -15.75
CA ASP A 29 6.94 -0.22 -16.02
C ASP A 29 7.98 -1.08 -15.28
N GLY A 30 7.50 -2.14 -14.63
CA GLY A 30 8.37 -3.08 -13.97
C GLY A 30 8.99 -2.60 -12.67
N ALA A 31 8.53 -1.47 -12.11
CA ALA A 31 9.05 -0.94 -10.84
C ALA A 31 9.02 -2.01 -9.76
N PRO A 32 10.15 -2.27 -9.07
CA PRO A 32 10.21 -3.29 -8.02
C PRO A 32 9.53 -2.84 -6.74
N PHE A 33 9.03 -3.81 -6.02
CA PHE A 33 8.39 -3.64 -4.71
C PHE A 33 8.99 -4.64 -3.72
N THR A 34 9.25 -4.19 -2.51
CA THR A 34 9.64 -5.08 -1.42
C THR A 34 8.90 -4.72 -0.13
N ALA A 35 8.59 -5.75 0.64
CA ALA A 35 8.09 -5.60 2.00
C ALA A 35 8.55 -6.81 2.81
N GLN A 36 9.12 -6.56 3.98
CA GLN A 36 9.52 -7.63 4.88
C GLN A 36 8.34 -8.00 5.77
N SER A 37 7.28 -8.48 5.12
CA SER A 37 6.02 -8.84 5.75
C SER A 37 5.51 -10.12 5.10
N GLU A 38 5.24 -11.15 5.88
CA GLU A 38 4.82 -12.47 5.36
C GLU A 38 3.71 -12.41 4.31
N PRO A 39 2.62 -11.66 4.51
CA PRO A 39 1.56 -11.64 3.50
C PRO A 39 1.97 -11.06 2.16
N LEU A 40 3.09 -10.32 2.11
CA LEU A 40 3.55 -9.61 0.90
C LEU A 40 4.88 -10.14 0.37
N VAL A 41 5.40 -11.23 0.94
CA VAL A 41 6.73 -11.73 0.60
C VAL A 41 6.88 -12.10 -0.88
N ASP A 42 5.80 -12.57 -1.51
CA ASP A 42 5.80 -12.94 -2.92
C ASP A 42 5.38 -11.80 -3.86
N VAL A 43 5.08 -10.63 -3.33
CA VAL A 43 4.74 -9.45 -4.13
C VAL A 43 6.04 -8.70 -4.42
N THR A 44 6.47 -8.68 -5.67
CA THR A 44 7.80 -8.19 -6.06
C THR A 44 7.77 -6.99 -7.01
N THR A 45 6.59 -6.57 -7.47
CA THR A 45 6.44 -5.39 -8.31
C THR A 45 5.37 -4.46 -7.75
N VAL A 46 5.49 -3.17 -8.09
CA VAL A 46 4.49 -2.18 -7.68
C VAL A 46 3.13 -2.52 -8.31
N GLN A 47 3.13 -3.01 -9.56
CA GLN A 47 1.90 -3.43 -10.22
C GLN A 47 1.17 -4.51 -9.42
N ALA A 48 1.90 -5.55 -9.00
CA ALA A 48 1.31 -6.64 -8.21
C ALA A 48 0.79 -6.14 -6.86
N TYR A 49 1.52 -5.19 -6.24
CA TYR A 49 1.08 -4.61 -4.98
C TYR A 49 -0.21 -3.80 -5.14
N CYS A 50 -0.31 -3.00 -6.19
CA CYS A 50 -1.54 -2.22 -6.46
C CYS A 50 -2.75 -3.14 -6.60
N ASP A 51 -2.58 -4.26 -7.29
CA ASP A 51 -3.67 -5.23 -7.49
C ASP A 51 -3.96 -6.01 -6.20
N TRP A 52 -2.94 -6.29 -5.39
CA TRP A 52 -3.14 -6.91 -4.08
C TRP A 52 -3.98 -5.99 -3.18
N MET A 53 -3.66 -4.70 -3.15
CA MET A 53 -4.42 -3.71 -2.38
C MET A 53 -5.85 -3.58 -2.89
N ALA A 54 -6.04 -3.60 -4.21
CA ALA A 54 -7.38 -3.53 -4.78
C ALA A 54 -8.21 -4.74 -4.36
N GLY A 55 -7.64 -5.93 -4.40
CA GLY A 55 -8.32 -7.15 -3.96
C GLY A 55 -8.66 -7.11 -2.48
N PHE A 56 -7.72 -6.70 -1.64
CA PHE A 56 -7.95 -6.62 -0.20
C PHE A 56 -9.04 -5.59 0.12
N GLY A 57 -8.94 -4.39 -0.43
CA GLY A 57 -9.83 -3.28 -0.08
C GLY A 57 -11.20 -3.32 -0.73
N THR A 58 -11.43 -4.19 -1.73
CA THR A 58 -12.73 -4.28 -2.40
C THR A 58 -13.42 -5.62 -2.19
N VAL A 59 -12.66 -6.70 -1.98
CA VAL A 59 -13.22 -8.06 -1.85
C VAL A 59 -13.12 -8.56 -0.41
N THR A 60 -11.91 -8.57 0.17
CA THR A 60 -11.67 -9.12 1.51
C THR A 60 -12.16 -8.20 2.61
N ALA A 61 -11.87 -6.92 2.50
CA ALA A 61 -12.28 -5.91 3.47
C ALA A 61 -12.90 -4.70 2.75
N PRO A 62 -14.07 -4.89 2.12
CA PRO A 62 -14.71 -3.80 1.39
C PRO A 62 -15.03 -2.62 2.34
N GLY A 63 -14.83 -1.40 1.84
CA GLY A 63 -15.01 -0.20 2.62
C GLY A 63 -13.81 0.21 3.48
N ALA A 64 -12.65 -0.44 3.29
CA ALA A 64 -11.42 -0.06 4.00
C ALA A 64 -11.06 1.40 3.75
N THR A 65 -10.53 2.05 4.77
CA THR A 65 -10.11 3.46 4.72
C THR A 65 -8.69 3.60 5.28
N TYR A 66 -8.14 4.81 5.19
CA TYR A 66 -6.81 5.09 5.71
C TYR A 66 -6.72 6.54 6.19
N ASP A 67 -5.81 6.77 7.15
CA ASP A 67 -5.50 8.11 7.64
C ASP A 67 -4.00 8.36 7.46
N LEU A 68 -3.66 9.33 6.64
CA LEU A 68 -2.26 9.76 6.48
C LEU A 68 -1.90 10.68 7.64
N HIS A 69 -0.88 10.32 8.42
CA HIS A 69 -0.46 11.10 9.60
C HIS A 69 0.61 12.12 9.27
N THR A 70 1.62 11.70 8.48
CA THR A 70 2.71 12.59 8.12
C THR A 70 3.36 12.10 6.84
N SER A 71 4.00 13.03 6.13
CA SER A 71 4.70 12.71 4.89
C SER A 71 5.88 13.67 4.72
N GLY A 72 6.82 13.29 3.88
CA GLY A 72 7.98 14.09 3.59
C GLY A 72 8.71 13.61 2.35
N TYR A 73 9.69 14.39 1.91
CA TYR A 73 10.49 14.07 0.74
C TYR A 73 11.96 14.33 1.04
N ASP A 74 12.78 13.31 0.80
CA ASP A 74 14.24 13.43 0.93
C ASP A 74 14.82 13.67 -0.46
N GLU A 75 15.30 14.88 -0.71
CA GLU A 75 15.86 15.25 -2.01
C GLU A 75 17.17 14.53 -2.32
N ASN A 76 17.93 14.12 -1.31
CA ASN A 76 19.19 13.41 -1.52
C ASN A 76 18.97 12.01 -2.08
N THR A 77 17.94 11.33 -1.63
CA THR A 77 17.61 9.97 -2.09
C THR A 77 16.45 9.95 -3.06
N LYS A 78 15.85 11.10 -3.35
CA LYS A 78 14.64 11.23 -4.19
C LYS A 78 13.51 10.33 -3.69
N THR A 79 13.36 10.24 -2.38
CA THR A 79 12.40 9.31 -1.76
C THR A 79 11.32 10.08 -1.01
N ALA A 80 10.06 9.82 -1.37
CA ALA A 80 8.90 10.30 -0.65
C ALA A 80 8.48 9.26 0.39
N MET A 81 8.06 9.72 1.57
CA MET A 81 7.68 8.87 2.69
C MET A 81 6.28 9.24 3.16
N PHE A 82 5.46 8.22 3.44
CA PHE A 82 4.08 8.39 3.90
C PHE A 82 3.82 7.45 5.06
N PHE A 83 3.57 8.02 6.24
CA PHE A 83 3.20 7.24 7.43
C PHE A 83 1.70 7.35 7.66
N ALA A 84 1.02 6.21 7.74
CA ALA A 84 -0.43 6.16 7.80
C ALA A 84 -0.92 5.00 8.67
N THR A 85 -2.23 5.00 8.94
CA THR A 85 -2.94 3.88 9.58
C THR A 85 -4.02 3.39 8.62
N TYR A 86 -4.09 2.09 8.42
CA TYR A 86 -5.11 1.45 7.58
C TYR A 86 -6.21 0.89 8.47
N HIS A 87 -7.47 1.15 8.09
CA HIS A 87 -8.65 0.70 8.83
C HIS A 87 -9.43 -0.26 7.93
N ALA A 88 -9.59 -1.50 8.39
CA ALA A 88 -10.26 -2.53 7.59
C ALA A 88 -11.03 -3.48 8.48
N THR A 89 -12.17 -3.98 7.97
CA THR A 89 -12.98 -4.99 8.65
C THR A 89 -13.11 -6.19 7.72
N HIS A 90 -12.79 -7.39 8.22
CA HIS A 90 -12.81 -8.60 7.42
C HIS A 90 -14.26 -9.12 7.28
N THR A 91 -14.97 -8.60 6.28
CA THR A 91 -16.35 -8.98 6.01
C THR A 91 -16.51 -9.76 4.72
N GLY A 92 -15.49 -9.78 3.84
CA GLY A 92 -15.54 -10.44 2.53
C GLY A 92 -14.69 -11.69 2.48
N GLU A 93 -14.75 -12.35 1.33
CA GLU A 93 -13.98 -13.57 1.05
C GLU A 93 -12.55 -13.22 0.63
N GLY A 94 -11.72 -14.22 0.40
CA GLY A 94 -10.37 -14.06 -0.14
C GLY A 94 -9.27 -13.99 0.90
N GLY A 95 -9.61 -14.01 2.18
CA GLY A 95 -8.61 -14.08 3.25
C GLY A 95 -8.17 -15.52 3.51
N PRO A 96 -7.18 -15.71 4.41
CA PRO A 96 -6.68 -17.04 4.76
C PRO A 96 -7.68 -17.88 5.55
N VAL A 97 -8.73 -17.25 6.09
CA VAL A 97 -9.80 -17.89 6.84
C VAL A 97 -11.13 -17.27 6.39
N PRO A 98 -12.28 -17.91 6.68
CA PRO A 98 -13.59 -17.28 6.41
C PRO A 98 -13.71 -15.92 7.12
N PRO A 99 -14.61 -15.04 6.64
CA PRO A 99 -14.76 -13.70 7.24
C PRO A 99 -14.94 -13.76 8.76
N THR A 100 -14.09 -13.02 9.47
CA THR A 100 -14.11 -12.99 10.94
C THR A 100 -14.99 -11.88 11.50
N GLY A 101 -15.31 -10.86 10.69
CA GLY A 101 -16.03 -9.68 11.15
C GLY A 101 -15.19 -8.76 12.04
N LYS A 102 -13.92 -9.09 12.26
CA LYS A 102 -13.02 -8.29 13.11
C LYS A 102 -12.37 -7.19 12.30
N GLU A 103 -11.96 -6.12 12.98
CA GLU A 103 -11.34 -4.97 12.34
C GLU A 103 -9.89 -4.79 12.78
N THR A 104 -9.10 -4.16 11.91
CA THR A 104 -7.72 -3.81 12.20
C THR A 104 -7.50 -2.32 12.00
N HIS A 105 -6.57 -1.76 12.79
CA HIS A 105 -6.06 -0.40 12.67
C HIS A 105 -4.54 -0.52 12.72
N SER A 106 -3.91 -0.69 11.55
CA SER A 106 -2.49 -1.01 11.49
C SER A 106 -1.67 0.12 10.87
N HIS A 107 -0.51 0.38 11.46
CA HIS A 107 0.42 1.40 10.97
C HIS A 107 1.25 0.85 9.82
N TYR A 108 1.57 1.71 8.86
CA TYR A 108 2.48 1.35 7.77
C TYR A 108 3.14 2.59 7.20
N VAL A 109 4.25 2.37 6.49
CA VAL A 109 4.99 3.43 5.83
C VAL A 109 5.29 3.01 4.39
N TYR A 110 5.07 3.93 3.45
CA TYR A 110 5.53 3.80 2.06
C TYR A 110 6.82 4.58 1.90
N PHE A 111 7.81 3.97 1.25
CA PHE A 111 9.00 4.66 0.75
C PHE A 111 8.98 4.56 -0.77
N LEU A 112 8.80 5.69 -1.44
CA LEU A 112 8.68 5.75 -2.89
C LEU A 112 9.87 6.51 -3.46
N THR A 113 10.78 5.79 -4.13
CA THR A 113 11.91 6.43 -4.82
C THR A 113 11.44 6.89 -6.19
N MET A 114 11.66 8.17 -6.48
CA MET A 114 11.18 8.81 -7.70
C MET A 114 12.31 8.95 -8.72
N ASN A 115 11.99 8.82 -10.01
CA ASN A 115 12.95 9.04 -11.08
C ASN A 115 12.93 10.50 -11.57
N ASP A 116 13.73 10.81 -12.59
CA ASP A 116 13.85 12.17 -13.11
C ASP A 116 12.59 12.65 -13.86
N ASP A 117 11.69 11.73 -14.21
CA ASP A 117 10.40 12.04 -14.83
C ASP A 117 9.28 12.14 -13.80
N ASP A 118 9.63 12.25 -12.52
CA ASP A 118 8.69 12.34 -11.38
C ASP A 118 7.74 11.14 -11.29
N LYS A 119 8.26 9.95 -11.62
CA LYS A 119 7.51 8.69 -11.50
C LYS A 119 8.14 7.78 -10.47
N VAL A 120 7.32 6.94 -9.85
CA VAL A 120 7.79 5.93 -8.90
C VAL A 120 8.62 4.88 -9.64
N GLU A 121 9.89 4.74 -9.28
CA GLU A 121 10.77 3.73 -9.86
C GLU A 121 11.03 2.56 -8.92
N LYS A 122 10.73 2.71 -7.63
CA LYS A 122 10.91 1.67 -6.62
C LYS A 122 10.05 1.96 -5.41
N MET A 123 9.50 0.93 -4.80
CA MET A 123 8.72 1.05 -3.57
C MET A 123 9.17 0.06 -2.52
N VAL A 124 9.28 0.54 -1.28
CA VAL A 124 9.43 -0.29 -0.09
C VAL A 124 8.28 0.02 0.84
N LYS A 125 7.62 -1.01 1.34
CA LYS A 125 6.58 -0.85 2.37
C LYS A 125 7.06 -1.46 3.68
N VAL A 126 6.93 -0.70 4.76
CA VAL A 126 7.15 -1.20 6.11
C VAL A 126 5.80 -1.28 6.81
N TRP A 127 5.42 -2.47 7.21
CA TRP A 127 4.10 -2.73 7.78
C TRP A 127 4.21 -3.76 8.88
N ASN A 128 3.56 -3.48 10.01
CA ASN A 128 3.48 -4.44 11.10
C ASN A 128 2.35 -5.44 10.81
N ALA A 129 2.63 -6.39 9.91
CA ALA A 129 1.65 -7.37 9.48
C ALA A 129 1.13 -8.24 10.63
N PRO A 130 1.98 -8.75 11.55
CA PRO A 130 1.47 -9.55 12.69
C PRO A 130 0.44 -8.80 13.53
N TRP A 131 0.60 -7.49 13.70
CA TRP A 131 -0.39 -6.69 14.43
C TRP A 131 -1.75 -6.75 13.71
N ALA A 132 -1.75 -6.50 12.40
CA ALA A 132 -2.98 -6.53 11.60
C ALA A 132 -3.61 -7.92 11.58
N MET A 133 -2.81 -8.95 11.40
CA MET A 133 -3.28 -10.32 11.34
C MET A 133 -3.90 -10.77 12.67
N LYS A 134 -3.31 -10.37 13.79
CA LYS A 134 -3.86 -10.63 15.11
C LYS A 134 -5.21 -9.94 15.30
N GLU A 135 -5.29 -8.66 14.95
CA GLU A 135 -6.54 -7.90 15.09
C GLU A 135 -7.65 -8.49 14.23
N LEU A 136 -7.30 -8.95 13.02
CA LEU A 136 -8.27 -9.55 12.11
C LEU A 136 -8.68 -10.98 12.48
N GLY A 137 -8.01 -11.57 13.45
CA GLY A 137 -8.28 -12.95 13.84
C GLY A 137 -7.66 -13.97 12.90
N TRP A 138 -6.60 -13.58 12.18
CA TRP A 138 -5.91 -14.45 11.23
C TRP A 138 -4.73 -15.21 11.85
N MET A 139 -4.37 -14.86 13.07
CA MET A 139 -3.31 -15.59 13.79
C MET A 139 -3.56 -15.54 15.29
#